data_6a49b99fcc10e3a287e569ff0a8ac3ac
#
_entry.id   6a49b99fcc10e3a287e569ff0a8ac3ac
#
_cell.length_a   1.000
_cell.length_b   1.000
_cell.length_c   1.000
_cell.angle_alpha   90.00
_cell.angle_beta   90.00
_cell.angle_gamma   90.00
#
_symmetry.space_group_name_H-M   'P 1'
#
loop_
_entity.id
_entity.type
_entity.pdbx_description
1 polymer ?
#
loop_
_entity_poly.entity_id
_entity_poly.type
_entity_poly.pdbx_seq_one_letter_code
_entity_poly.pdbx_strand_id
1 'polypeptide(L)'
;MKPKIGARWERAILVCGKCSKRLDGGFGRRERTPLAKALRKFLGLKKDRKAPLGIIETRCLGVCPRGAVTVIDAARPGEWLLVRAGTPIDEVATALALAEVRPAE
;
A
#
# COMPACT_ATOMS: atom_id res chain seq x y z
N MET A 1 25.83 7.36 -15.66
CA MET A 1 24.58 7.19 -14.93
C MET A 1 23.41 7.03 -15.88
N LYS A 2 22.56 6.12 -15.57
CA LYS A 2 21.39 5.88 -16.38
C LYS A 2 20.38 7.01 -16.25
N PRO A 3 19.94 7.60 -17.33
CA PRO A 3 19.06 8.75 -17.23
C PRO A 3 17.71 8.46 -16.59
N LYS A 4 16.82 7.86 -17.34
CA LYS A 4 15.45 7.71 -16.82
C LYS A 4 14.70 6.60 -17.52
N ILE A 5 13.67 6.08 -16.85
CA ILE A 5 12.73 5.19 -17.47
C ILE A 5 11.33 5.70 -17.12
N GLY A 6 10.43 5.65 -18.10
CA GLY A 6 9.08 6.14 -17.87
C GLY A 6 8.24 5.21 -17.03
N ALA A 7 7.32 5.79 -16.28
CA ALA A 7 6.33 5.05 -15.51
C ALA A 7 5.03 5.83 -15.55
N ARG A 8 3.91 5.10 -15.38
CA ARG A 8 2.59 5.72 -15.44
C ARG A 8 1.94 5.94 -14.08
N TRP A 9 2.67 5.69 -13.02
CA TRP A 9 2.14 5.89 -11.68
C TRP A 9 1.79 7.34 -11.45
N GLU A 10 0.55 7.58 -11.04
CA GLU A 10 0.10 8.90 -10.63
C GLU A 10 0.33 9.11 -9.15
N ARG A 11 0.40 8.02 -8.40
CA ARG A 11 0.67 8.04 -6.97
C ARG A 11 1.49 6.82 -6.59
N ALA A 12 2.17 6.92 -5.47
CA ALA A 12 2.92 5.79 -4.93
C ALA A 12 2.61 5.65 -3.45
N ILE A 13 2.31 4.43 -3.03
CA ILE A 13 2.02 4.12 -1.63
C ILE A 13 3.09 3.16 -1.15
N LEU A 14 3.71 3.51 -0.03
CA LEU A 14 4.75 2.68 0.59
C LEU A 14 4.16 1.96 1.80
N VAL A 15 4.32 0.66 1.83
CA VAL A 15 3.79 -0.18 2.92
C VAL A 15 4.96 -0.86 3.61
N CYS A 16 5.00 -0.77 4.94
CA CYS A 16 6.09 -1.38 5.70
C CYS A 16 6.00 -2.91 5.64
N GLY A 17 6.97 -3.52 4.98
CA GLY A 17 7.00 -4.96 4.84
C GLY A 17 7.29 -5.67 6.15
N LYS A 18 8.11 -5.05 7.02
CA LYS A 18 8.39 -5.64 8.32
C LYS A 18 7.14 -5.71 9.19
N CYS A 19 6.33 -4.66 9.19
CA CYS A 19 5.07 -4.67 9.93
C CYS A 19 4.14 -5.74 9.37
N SER A 20 4.04 -5.85 8.05
CA SER A 20 3.21 -6.85 7.40
C SER A 20 3.63 -8.26 7.80
N LYS A 21 4.94 -8.48 7.87
CA LYS A 21 5.49 -9.79 8.25
C LYS A 21 5.18 -10.13 9.70
N ARG A 22 5.30 -9.15 10.58
CA ARG A 22 5.00 -9.35 12.01
C ARG A 22 3.54 -9.69 12.25
N LEU A 23 2.64 -9.20 11.40
CA LEU A 23 1.22 -9.48 11.50
C LEU A 23 0.81 -10.77 10.76
N ASP A 24 1.79 -11.45 10.15
CA ASP A 24 1.51 -12.60 9.32
C ASP A 24 0.47 -12.26 8.25
N GLY A 25 0.66 -11.09 7.63
CA GLY A 25 -0.26 -10.53 6.65
C GLY A 25 -1.19 -9.51 7.27
N GLY A 26 -2.18 -9.99 8.01
CA GLY A 26 -3.07 -9.13 8.78
C GLY A 26 -4.30 -8.58 8.06
N PHE A 27 -4.45 -8.83 6.74
CA PHE A 27 -5.54 -8.26 5.98
C PHE A 27 -6.16 -9.29 5.04
N GLY A 28 -7.25 -8.89 4.40
CA GLY A 28 -7.92 -9.75 3.45
C GLY A 28 -8.68 -10.88 4.14
N ARG A 29 -9.01 -11.89 3.33
CA ARG A 29 -9.73 -13.06 3.86
C ARG A 29 -8.85 -13.77 4.88
N ARG A 30 -9.40 -14.08 6.03
CA ARG A 30 -8.72 -14.74 7.15
C ARG A 30 -7.57 -13.92 7.72
N GLU A 31 -7.47 -12.63 7.36
CA GLU A 31 -6.45 -11.73 7.86
C GLU A 31 -5.03 -12.28 7.69
N ARG A 32 -4.77 -12.91 6.57
CA ARG A 32 -3.46 -13.50 6.27
C ARG A 32 -2.77 -12.89 5.07
N THR A 33 -3.39 -11.90 4.45
CA THR A 33 -2.83 -11.28 3.25
C THR A 33 -2.09 -10.00 3.63
N PRO A 34 -0.84 -9.82 3.16
CA PRO A 34 -0.14 -8.55 3.38
C PRO A 34 -0.92 -7.38 2.80
N LEU A 35 -0.84 -6.24 3.46
CA LEU A 35 -1.63 -5.06 3.07
C LEU A 35 -1.39 -4.65 1.62
N ALA A 36 -0.13 -4.64 1.19
CA ALA A 36 0.20 -4.24 -0.19
C ALA A 36 -0.50 -5.13 -1.20
N LYS A 37 -0.47 -6.44 -0.97
CA LYS A 37 -1.10 -7.39 -1.85
C LYS A 37 -2.62 -7.24 -1.84
N ALA A 38 -3.19 -7.05 -0.65
CA ALA A 38 -4.63 -6.89 -0.51
C ALA A 38 -5.12 -5.64 -1.23
N LEU A 39 -4.37 -4.54 -1.13
CA LEU A 39 -4.73 -3.30 -1.82
C LEU A 39 -4.64 -3.45 -3.34
N ARG A 40 -3.57 -4.07 -3.84
CA ARG A 40 -3.45 -4.27 -5.29
C ARG A 40 -4.60 -5.12 -5.81
N LYS A 41 -4.96 -6.16 -5.07
CA LYS A 41 -6.06 -7.03 -5.48
C LYS A 41 -7.39 -6.30 -5.46
N PHE A 42 -7.64 -5.51 -4.42
CA PHE A 42 -8.88 -4.75 -4.31
C PHE A 42 -9.04 -3.75 -5.45
N LEU A 43 -7.94 -3.09 -5.83
CA LEU A 43 -7.95 -2.07 -6.88
C LEU A 43 -7.74 -2.64 -8.28
N GLY A 44 -7.52 -3.93 -8.41
CA GLY A 44 -7.28 -4.55 -9.70
C GLY A 44 -5.99 -4.12 -10.35
N LEU A 45 -4.97 -3.82 -9.55
CA LEU A 45 -3.71 -3.29 -10.05
C LEU A 45 -2.68 -4.37 -10.27
N LYS A 46 -1.86 -4.18 -11.30
CA LYS A 46 -0.70 -5.00 -11.53
C LYS A 46 0.52 -4.37 -10.89
N LYS A 47 1.50 -5.19 -10.58
CA LYS A 47 2.72 -4.73 -9.94
C LYS A 47 3.74 -4.36 -11.00
N ASP A 48 3.50 -3.28 -11.72
CA ASP A 48 4.45 -2.81 -12.74
C ASP A 48 4.35 -1.30 -12.93
N ARG A 49 5.30 -0.77 -13.71
CA ARG A 49 5.39 0.68 -13.94
C ARG A 49 4.29 1.24 -14.84
N LYS A 50 3.51 0.39 -15.44
CA LYS A 50 2.42 0.83 -16.34
C LYS A 50 1.09 0.95 -15.60
N ALA A 51 1.02 0.48 -14.36
CA ALA A 51 -0.19 0.64 -13.56
C ALA A 51 -0.38 2.10 -13.21
N PRO A 52 -1.62 2.54 -12.96
CA PRO A 52 -1.88 3.94 -12.60
C PRO A 52 -1.41 4.29 -11.19
N LEU A 53 -1.13 3.29 -10.37
CA LEU A 53 -0.75 3.47 -8.98
C LEU A 53 0.28 2.42 -8.61
N GLY A 54 1.34 2.85 -7.93
CA GLY A 54 2.34 1.92 -7.41
C GLY A 54 2.13 1.70 -5.93
N ILE A 55 2.02 0.43 -5.53
CA ILE A 55 1.97 0.06 -4.12
C ILE A 55 3.20 -0.78 -3.86
N ILE A 56 4.09 -0.27 -3.04
CA ILE A 56 5.41 -0.85 -2.84
C ILE A 56 5.56 -1.29 -1.40
N GLU A 57 6.02 -2.52 -1.20
CA GLU A 57 6.36 -3.00 0.13
C GLU A 57 7.83 -2.70 0.38
N THR A 58 8.11 -1.94 1.43
CA THR A 58 9.49 -1.60 1.80
C THR A 58 9.98 -2.54 2.89
N ARG A 59 11.25 -2.41 3.27
CA ARG A 59 11.79 -3.25 4.34
C ARG A 59 11.27 -2.81 5.71
N CYS A 60 11.67 -1.63 6.14
CA CYS A 60 11.26 -1.11 7.44
C CYS A 60 11.29 0.40 7.36
N LEU A 61 10.25 1.04 7.88
CA LEU A 61 10.14 2.49 7.86
C LEU A 61 10.54 3.12 9.18
N GLY A 62 10.98 2.30 10.15
CA GLY A 62 11.45 2.81 11.42
C GLY A 62 10.38 3.01 12.47
N VAL A 63 9.14 2.83 12.12
CA VAL A 63 8.01 2.90 13.06
C VAL A 63 7.36 1.53 13.08
N CYS A 64 7.30 0.91 14.26
CA CYS A 64 6.81 -0.46 14.41
C CYS A 64 5.61 -0.48 15.36
N PRO A 65 4.44 -0.06 14.91
CA PRO A 65 3.25 -0.08 15.77
C PRO A 65 2.81 -1.51 16.06
N ARG A 66 2.22 -1.71 17.22
CA ARG A 66 1.67 -3.02 17.55
C ARG A 66 0.35 -3.22 16.82
N GLY A 67 0.22 -4.37 16.15
CA GLY A 67 -1.03 -4.74 15.49
C GLY A 67 -1.41 -3.86 14.32
N ALA A 68 -0.47 -3.12 13.77
CA ALA A 68 -0.76 -2.22 12.66
C ALA A 68 0.41 -2.17 11.67
N VAL A 69 0.14 -1.65 10.49
CA VAL A 69 1.14 -1.50 9.44
C VAL A 69 1.31 -0.01 9.13
N THR A 70 2.57 0.44 9.08
CA THR A 70 2.88 1.82 8.72
C THR A 70 2.79 1.98 7.20
N VAL A 71 2.06 3.00 6.76
CA VAL A 71 1.82 3.27 5.34
C VAL A 71 2.13 4.74 5.07
N ILE A 72 2.86 4.99 3.99
CA ILE A 72 3.18 6.35 3.56
C ILE A 72 2.59 6.59 2.17
N ASP A 73 1.80 7.64 2.05
CA ASP A 73 1.37 8.15 0.75
C ASP A 73 2.47 9.11 0.30
N ALA A 74 3.15 8.78 -0.80
CA ALA A 74 4.27 9.60 -1.26
C ALA A 74 3.86 11.03 -1.61
N ALA A 75 2.58 11.27 -1.88
CA ALA A 75 2.09 12.63 -2.13
C ALA A 75 1.99 13.43 -0.83
N ARG A 76 2.00 12.76 0.31
CA ARG A 76 1.93 13.39 1.64
C ARG A 76 2.94 12.75 2.58
N PRO A 77 4.23 12.91 2.29
CA PRO A 77 5.26 12.17 3.02
C PRO A 77 5.38 12.56 4.50
N GLY A 78 4.76 13.65 4.91
CA GLY A 78 4.77 14.06 6.30
C GLY A 78 3.65 13.48 7.16
N GLU A 79 2.74 12.72 6.56
CA GLU A 79 1.60 12.13 7.27
C GLU A 79 1.61 10.62 7.09
N TRP A 80 2.15 9.93 8.05
CA TRP A 80 2.20 8.46 7.99
C TRP A 80 0.95 7.88 8.63
N LEU A 81 0.35 6.92 7.96
CA LEU A 81 -0.84 6.24 8.46
C LEU A 81 -0.46 4.94 9.15
N LEU A 82 -1.16 4.65 10.24
CA LEU A 82 -0.99 3.39 10.93
C LEU A 82 -2.29 2.61 10.74
N VAL A 83 -2.22 1.56 9.93
CA VAL A 83 -3.41 0.79 9.56
C VAL A 83 -3.49 -0.48 10.39
N ARG A 84 -4.52 -0.58 11.21
CA ARG A 84 -4.69 -1.74 12.08
C ARG A 84 -4.97 -3.00 11.28
N ALA A 85 -4.40 -4.10 11.74
CA ALA A 85 -4.69 -5.41 11.17
C ALA A 85 -6.19 -5.66 11.23
N GLY A 86 -6.72 -6.26 10.18
CA GLY A 86 -8.15 -6.56 10.11
C GLY A 86 -9.02 -5.43 9.61
N THR A 87 -8.45 -4.23 9.39
CA THR A 87 -9.21 -3.14 8.80
C THR A 87 -9.68 -3.54 7.41
N PRO A 88 -10.97 -3.37 7.10
CA PRO A 88 -11.47 -3.71 5.76
C PRO A 88 -10.70 -2.92 4.70
N ILE A 89 -10.39 -3.59 3.60
CA ILE A 89 -9.55 -2.99 2.56
C ILE A 89 -10.22 -1.79 1.91
N ASP A 90 -11.54 -1.80 1.78
CA ASP A 90 -12.25 -0.65 1.22
C ASP A 90 -12.08 0.59 2.10
N GLU A 91 -12.02 0.41 3.42
CA GLU A 91 -11.78 1.53 4.34
C GLU A 91 -10.36 2.05 4.21
N VAL A 92 -9.40 1.17 4.01
CA VAL A 92 -8.01 1.58 3.81
C VAL A 92 -7.90 2.38 2.51
N ALA A 93 -8.52 1.89 1.46
CA ALA A 93 -8.50 2.57 0.17
C ALA A 93 -9.15 3.96 0.27
N THR A 94 -10.24 4.06 1.03
CA THR A 94 -10.92 5.33 1.24
C THR A 94 -10.03 6.31 2.02
N ALA A 95 -9.38 5.82 3.08
CA ALA A 95 -8.49 6.66 3.89
C ALA A 95 -7.33 7.21 3.07
N LEU A 96 -6.86 6.44 2.10
CA LEU A 96 -5.77 6.85 1.22
C LEU A 96 -6.27 7.57 -0.04
N ALA A 97 -7.58 7.71 -0.19
CA ALA A 97 -8.21 8.29 -1.37
C ALA A 97 -7.82 7.56 -2.66
N LEU A 98 -7.63 6.25 -2.57
CA LEU A 98 -7.18 5.45 -3.70
C LEU A 98 -8.28 5.15 -4.70
N ALA A 99 -9.53 5.30 -4.29
CA ALA A 99 -10.65 5.05 -5.18
C ALA A 99 -10.62 5.98 -6.41
N GLU A 100 -10.01 7.17 -6.25
CA GLU A 100 -9.91 8.14 -7.33
C GLU A 100 -8.87 7.75 -8.39
N VAL A 101 -8.01 6.80 -8.06
CA VAL A 101 -6.92 6.40 -8.94
C VAL A 101 -7.21 5.06 -9.62
N ARG A 102 -8.36 4.47 -9.34
CA ARG A 102 -8.73 3.20 -9.94
C ARG A 102 -8.87 3.34 -11.45
N PRO A 103 -8.48 2.31 -12.19
CA PRO A 103 -8.70 2.33 -13.64
C PRO A 103 -10.17 2.54 -13.93
N ALA A 104 -10.46 3.23 -15.03
CA ALA A 104 -11.84 3.44 -15.43
C ALA A 104 -12.53 2.09 -15.63
N GLU A 105 -13.72 1.97 -15.10
CA GLU A 105 -14.51 0.78 -15.27
C GLU A 105 -15.23 0.73 -16.57
#